data_632049dd7b58cfe0c9cbf5d0962ab74b
#
_entry.id   632049dd7b58cfe0c9cbf5d0962ab74b
#
_cell.length_a   1.000
_cell.length_b   1.000
_cell.length_c   1.000
_cell.angle_alpha   90.00
_cell.angle_beta   90.00
_cell.angle_gamma   90.00
#
_symmetry.space_group_name_H-M   'P 1'
#
loop_
_entity.id
_entity.type
_entity.pdbx_description
1 polymer ?
#
loop_
_entity_poly.entity_id
_entity_poly.type
_entity_poly.pdbx_seq_one_letter_code
_entity_poly.pdbx_strand_id
1 'polypeptide(L)'
;MAKSEATVEELVGKIERGELRLPEMQRQYVWRSPRVRDLLDSLYRGYPSGAILLWETDEAVPLQDFAVSQQSNPYMTTLLLLDGQQRLTSLSAVIRGEPVSVRGRKKPIELLFNLEHPDELSIVTEVNEDSEDDDENEPDTVDSTEDELQQRFEKMTFVVGTKKLEQLPQWVKVTDIFKTDNDAVFLKRAGVSGFDDPRYEKYSQRLSRVRGIRKYVYRMDVLERKLSYDEVTEIFVRVNSLGAKLRSSDLALAQITAKWRGALKTFQAFQEQCAKRGFDVDLGLHVKNLIAFATNQSRFLTVSTLTVERLQEAWKHAVKGMEFATNFLRNNVGIDNTALLSSPYLLVALGYFGHRKDYQIPSIDERKLRYWVLAANAKGRYSRGSSETLLDQDLATVRDGGGTDQLIERLRLQVGVLEILPEELEGRNQRSSLFKTMFLAFRDGGAKDWRSNLAIALDHSGSQHRLQFHHIFPKALLKGSYSRRELDDIANLAFIGGKTNRAISDKSPEKYFPGLIEKSGQNSFDAQCIPTTPNLLAVDQYRAFLAERRSLIAKCLNDFLNRG
;
A
#
# COMPACT_ATOMS: atom_id res chain seq x y z
N MET A 1 -19.18 -33.13 3.17
CA MET A 1 -18.01 -32.50 2.55
C MET A 1 -17.32 -33.53 1.66
N ALA A 2 -17.22 -33.27 0.38
CA ALA A 2 -16.52 -34.14 -0.59
C ALA A 2 -15.07 -33.71 -0.74
N LYS A 3 -14.16 -34.70 -0.92
CA LYS A 3 -12.75 -34.45 -1.22
C LYS A 3 -12.50 -34.80 -2.68
N SER A 4 -11.82 -33.93 -3.38
CA SER A 4 -11.42 -34.13 -4.78
C SER A 4 -10.04 -33.53 -5.03
N GLU A 5 -9.50 -33.76 -6.21
CA GLU A 5 -8.22 -33.24 -6.63
C GLU A 5 -8.34 -32.64 -8.04
N ALA A 6 -7.60 -31.59 -8.32
CA ALA A 6 -7.48 -31.03 -9.65
C ALA A 6 -6.11 -30.42 -9.86
N THR A 7 -5.65 -30.44 -11.11
CA THR A 7 -4.41 -29.81 -11.52
C THR A 7 -4.57 -28.28 -11.56
N VAL A 8 -3.45 -27.57 -11.47
CA VAL A 8 -3.42 -26.11 -11.68
C VAL A 8 -4.04 -25.75 -13.02
N GLU A 9 -3.75 -26.51 -14.09
CA GLU A 9 -4.28 -26.28 -15.43
C GLU A 9 -5.80 -26.40 -15.49
N GLU A 10 -6.36 -27.43 -14.85
CA GLU A 10 -7.82 -27.62 -14.75
C GLU A 10 -8.49 -26.48 -13.98
N LEU A 11 -7.91 -26.05 -12.87
CA LEU A 11 -8.44 -24.95 -12.06
C LEU A 11 -8.38 -23.61 -12.80
N VAL A 12 -7.27 -23.33 -13.48
CA VAL A 12 -7.13 -22.13 -14.33
C VAL A 12 -8.13 -22.16 -15.47
N GLY A 13 -8.32 -23.31 -16.13
CA GLY A 13 -9.35 -23.48 -17.15
C GLY A 13 -10.78 -23.29 -16.62
N LYS A 14 -11.07 -23.77 -15.40
CA LYS A 14 -12.39 -23.52 -14.76
C LYS A 14 -12.64 -22.04 -14.48
N ILE A 15 -11.59 -21.28 -14.08
CA ILE A 15 -11.68 -19.82 -13.92
C ILE A 15 -11.99 -19.18 -15.29
N GLU A 16 -11.23 -19.53 -16.31
CA GLU A 16 -11.36 -18.96 -17.66
C GLU A 16 -12.77 -19.17 -18.24
N ARG A 17 -13.31 -20.38 -18.13
CA ARG A 17 -14.66 -20.71 -18.61
C ARG A 17 -15.79 -20.22 -17.71
N GLY A 18 -15.49 -19.54 -16.60
CA GLY A 18 -16.49 -19.04 -15.65
C GLY A 18 -17.19 -20.14 -14.84
N GLU A 19 -16.64 -21.36 -14.79
CA GLU A 19 -17.13 -22.48 -13.98
C GLU A 19 -16.80 -22.28 -12.49
N LEU A 20 -15.66 -21.64 -12.20
CA LEU A 20 -15.23 -21.27 -10.86
C LEU A 20 -15.43 -19.77 -10.67
N ARG A 21 -16.21 -19.39 -9.64
CA ARG A 21 -16.58 -18.01 -9.35
C ARG A 21 -16.22 -17.61 -7.93
N LEU A 22 -16.21 -16.29 -7.65
CA LEU A 22 -15.99 -15.75 -6.31
C LEU A 22 -17.31 -15.27 -5.70
N PRO A 23 -17.67 -15.72 -4.49
CA PRO A 23 -18.77 -15.12 -3.75
C PRO A 23 -18.39 -13.72 -3.26
N GLU A 24 -19.38 -12.85 -3.07
CA GLU A 24 -19.19 -11.46 -2.60
C GLU A 24 -18.41 -11.35 -1.28
N MET A 25 -18.48 -12.38 -0.43
CA MET A 25 -17.76 -12.40 0.87
C MET A 25 -16.23 -12.39 0.75
N GLN A 26 -15.67 -12.71 -0.42
CA GLN A 26 -14.24 -12.72 -0.64
C GLN A 26 -13.67 -11.30 -0.72
N ARG A 27 -12.43 -11.11 -0.23
CA ARG A 27 -11.71 -9.85 -0.44
C ARG A 27 -11.22 -9.71 -1.88
N GLN A 28 -10.89 -8.51 -2.30
CA GLN A 28 -10.22 -8.29 -3.59
C GLN A 28 -8.83 -8.93 -3.62
N TYR A 29 -8.30 -9.12 -4.83
CA TYR A 29 -6.94 -9.59 -5.01
C TYR A 29 -5.93 -8.54 -4.49
N VAL A 30 -5.04 -8.95 -3.59
CA VAL A 30 -4.10 -8.05 -2.91
C VAL A 30 -2.63 -8.50 -2.98
N TRP A 31 -2.34 -9.73 -3.48
CA TRP A 31 -0.99 -10.23 -3.51
C TRP A 31 -0.06 -9.35 -4.36
N ARG A 32 1.13 -9.10 -3.82
CA ARG A 32 2.21 -8.39 -4.52
C ARG A 32 3.13 -9.38 -5.24
N SER A 33 3.90 -8.88 -6.21
CA SER A 33 4.82 -9.68 -7.01
C SER A 33 5.76 -10.60 -6.19
N PRO A 34 6.32 -10.19 -5.04
CA PRO A 34 7.13 -11.09 -4.22
C PRO A 34 6.37 -12.33 -3.72
N ARG A 35 5.11 -12.19 -3.28
CA ARG A 35 4.31 -13.36 -2.86
C ARG A 35 3.96 -14.29 -4.02
N VAL A 36 3.74 -13.76 -5.21
CA VAL A 36 3.52 -14.58 -6.42
C VAL A 36 4.80 -15.31 -6.81
N ARG A 37 5.96 -14.65 -6.70
CA ARG A 37 7.28 -15.28 -6.86
C ARG A 37 7.45 -16.46 -5.91
N ASP A 38 7.15 -16.28 -4.62
CA ASP A 38 7.31 -17.31 -3.59
C ASP A 38 6.36 -18.49 -3.80
N LEU A 39 5.14 -18.23 -4.30
CA LEU A 39 4.23 -19.30 -4.70
C LEU A 39 4.82 -20.14 -5.85
N LEU A 40 5.30 -19.48 -6.92
CA LEU A 40 5.89 -20.20 -8.06
C LEU A 40 7.15 -20.96 -7.66
N ASP A 41 8.00 -20.38 -6.81
CA ASP A 41 9.18 -21.07 -6.29
C ASP A 41 8.81 -22.31 -5.46
N SER A 42 7.76 -22.21 -4.61
CA SER A 42 7.25 -23.34 -3.85
C SER A 42 6.74 -24.47 -4.76
N LEU A 43 5.96 -24.13 -5.79
CA LEU A 43 5.44 -25.11 -6.75
C LEU A 43 6.55 -25.71 -7.60
N TYR A 44 7.54 -24.93 -8.02
CA TYR A 44 8.72 -25.41 -8.73
C TYR A 44 9.54 -26.39 -7.91
N ARG A 45 9.63 -26.19 -6.60
CA ARG A 45 10.30 -27.10 -5.64
C ARG A 45 9.46 -28.34 -5.31
N GLY A 46 8.16 -28.34 -5.64
CA GLY A 46 7.21 -29.40 -5.26
C GLY A 46 6.72 -29.28 -3.81
N TYR A 47 6.84 -28.10 -3.21
CA TYR A 47 6.39 -27.88 -1.85
C TYR A 47 4.87 -27.75 -1.77
N PRO A 48 4.26 -28.14 -0.64
CA PRO A 48 2.83 -27.99 -0.45
C PRO A 48 2.45 -26.49 -0.38
N SER A 49 1.45 -26.09 -1.17
CA SER A 49 0.97 -24.71 -1.22
C SER A 49 -0.45 -24.51 -0.65
N GLY A 50 -0.91 -25.49 0.17
CA GLY A 50 -2.23 -25.47 0.82
C GLY A 50 -3.32 -26.17 0.02
N ALA A 51 -4.51 -26.32 0.61
CA ALA A 51 -5.71 -26.85 -0.04
C ALA A 51 -6.55 -25.72 -0.64
N ILE A 52 -7.55 -26.11 -1.45
CA ILE A 52 -8.57 -25.23 -2.01
C ILE A 52 -9.90 -25.57 -1.34
N LEU A 53 -10.64 -24.55 -0.88
CA LEU A 53 -11.97 -24.73 -0.31
C LEU A 53 -13.01 -24.22 -1.31
N LEU A 54 -13.97 -25.07 -1.64
CA LEU A 54 -15.02 -24.81 -2.62
C LEU A 54 -16.40 -25.01 -2.01
N TRP A 55 -17.37 -24.35 -2.59
CA TRP A 55 -18.78 -24.59 -2.31
C TRP A 55 -19.56 -24.72 -3.61
N GLU A 56 -20.24 -25.82 -3.77
CA GLU A 56 -21.18 -26.05 -4.86
C GLU A 56 -22.57 -25.66 -4.40
N THR A 57 -23.26 -24.76 -5.12
CA THR A 57 -24.57 -24.27 -4.71
C THR A 57 -25.49 -23.98 -5.88
N ASP A 58 -26.80 -24.18 -5.64
CA ASP A 58 -27.91 -23.73 -6.52
C ASP A 58 -28.53 -22.42 -6.01
N GLU A 59 -28.04 -21.91 -4.86
CA GLU A 59 -28.51 -20.64 -4.29
C GLU A 59 -28.00 -19.47 -5.14
N ALA A 60 -28.87 -18.53 -5.46
CA ALA A 60 -28.49 -17.28 -6.11
C ALA A 60 -27.76 -16.36 -5.09
N VAL A 61 -26.45 -16.45 -5.07
CA VAL A 61 -25.61 -15.62 -4.20
C VAL A 61 -24.98 -14.48 -4.98
N PRO A 62 -24.73 -13.32 -4.35
CA PRO A 62 -23.99 -12.25 -4.98
C PRO A 62 -22.55 -12.69 -5.30
N LEU A 63 -22.12 -12.40 -6.53
CA LEU A 63 -20.81 -12.76 -7.04
C LEU A 63 -19.95 -11.49 -7.23
N GLN A 64 -18.64 -11.66 -7.13
CA GLN A 64 -17.65 -10.69 -7.59
C GLN A 64 -16.79 -11.30 -8.69
N ASP A 65 -16.17 -10.43 -9.49
CA ASP A 65 -15.29 -10.86 -10.57
C ASP A 65 -13.90 -11.22 -10.03
N PHE A 66 -13.25 -12.20 -10.67
CA PHE A 66 -11.82 -12.40 -10.49
C PHE A 66 -11.03 -11.20 -11.05
N ALA A 67 -9.85 -10.99 -10.53
CA ALA A 67 -8.94 -9.97 -11.07
C ALA A 67 -8.30 -10.38 -12.41
N VAL A 68 -8.70 -11.50 -12.99
CA VAL A 68 -8.35 -12.03 -14.32
C VAL A 68 -9.62 -12.21 -15.15
N SER A 69 -9.50 -12.21 -16.48
CA SER A 69 -10.66 -12.31 -17.37
C SER A 69 -11.35 -13.67 -17.26
N GLN A 70 -12.68 -13.65 -17.29
CA GLN A 70 -13.54 -14.83 -17.28
C GLN A 70 -14.60 -14.74 -18.39
N GLN A 71 -14.97 -15.89 -18.97
CA GLN A 71 -16.10 -16.00 -19.87
C GLN A 71 -17.41 -15.98 -19.07
N SER A 72 -18.43 -15.37 -19.63
CA SER A 72 -19.79 -15.44 -19.05
C SER A 72 -20.43 -16.76 -19.45
N ASN A 73 -20.76 -17.59 -18.46
CA ASN A 73 -21.51 -18.84 -18.72
C ASN A 73 -22.75 -18.93 -17.82
N PRO A 74 -23.92 -18.53 -18.33
CA PRO A 74 -25.15 -18.48 -17.53
C PRO A 74 -25.78 -19.84 -17.26
N TYR A 75 -25.31 -20.92 -17.90
CA TYR A 75 -25.98 -22.23 -17.91
C TYR A 75 -25.30 -23.30 -17.06
N MET A 76 -24.17 -23.00 -16.42
CA MET A 76 -23.43 -23.97 -15.62
C MET A 76 -23.66 -23.80 -14.12
N THR A 77 -23.74 -24.94 -13.41
CA THR A 77 -23.69 -24.99 -11.95
C THR A 77 -22.44 -24.25 -11.44
N THR A 78 -22.66 -23.25 -10.60
CA THR A 78 -21.56 -22.39 -10.16
C THR A 78 -20.82 -23.03 -9.01
N LEU A 79 -19.54 -23.30 -9.19
CA LEU A 79 -18.64 -23.68 -8.13
C LEU A 79 -18.00 -22.42 -7.55
N LEU A 80 -18.19 -22.18 -6.26
CA LEU A 80 -17.71 -20.99 -5.59
C LEU A 80 -16.41 -21.25 -4.85
N LEU A 81 -15.41 -20.43 -5.08
CA LEU A 81 -14.11 -20.50 -4.40
C LEU A 81 -14.18 -19.77 -3.06
N LEU A 82 -13.94 -20.48 -1.96
CA LEU A 82 -13.96 -19.94 -0.60
C LEU A 82 -12.55 -19.70 -0.03
N ASP A 83 -11.57 -20.56 -0.37
CA ASP A 83 -10.16 -20.32 -0.04
C ASP A 83 -9.26 -20.71 -1.20
N GLY A 84 -8.13 -20.00 -1.34
CA GLY A 84 -7.18 -20.17 -2.44
C GLY A 84 -7.30 -19.11 -3.54
N GLN A 85 -8.17 -18.12 -3.41
CA GLN A 85 -8.36 -17.06 -4.40
C GLN A 85 -7.07 -16.38 -4.86
N GLN A 86 -6.25 -15.94 -3.91
CA GLN A 86 -5.00 -15.23 -4.23
C GLN A 86 -4.04 -16.11 -5.02
N ARG A 87 -3.94 -17.39 -4.66
CA ARG A 87 -3.11 -18.39 -5.34
C ARG A 87 -3.59 -18.64 -6.77
N LEU A 88 -4.87 -18.97 -6.93
CA LEU A 88 -5.45 -19.29 -8.24
C LEU A 88 -5.48 -18.09 -9.19
N THR A 89 -5.78 -16.89 -8.68
CA THR A 89 -5.69 -15.66 -9.46
C THR A 89 -4.27 -15.40 -9.96
N SER A 90 -3.26 -15.57 -9.09
CA SER A 90 -1.85 -15.40 -9.45
C SER A 90 -1.41 -16.41 -10.51
N LEU A 91 -1.76 -17.69 -10.33
CA LEU A 91 -1.43 -18.74 -11.29
C LEU A 91 -2.13 -18.52 -12.63
N SER A 92 -3.42 -18.16 -12.60
CA SER A 92 -4.15 -17.82 -13.83
C SER A 92 -3.50 -16.67 -14.59
N ALA A 93 -3.15 -15.59 -13.89
CA ALA A 93 -2.49 -14.43 -14.50
C ALA A 93 -1.15 -14.79 -15.15
N VAL A 94 -0.29 -15.53 -14.45
CA VAL A 94 1.05 -15.87 -14.93
C VAL A 94 0.99 -16.91 -16.05
N ILE A 95 0.16 -17.95 -15.93
CA ILE A 95 0.06 -19.03 -16.92
C ILE A 95 -0.57 -18.55 -18.22
N ARG A 96 -1.62 -17.71 -18.14
CA ARG A 96 -2.32 -17.14 -19.30
C ARG A 96 -1.61 -15.92 -19.88
N GLY A 97 -0.73 -15.30 -19.10
CA GLY A 97 -0.04 -14.07 -19.47
C GLY A 97 -0.95 -12.86 -19.49
N GLU A 98 -1.94 -12.84 -18.61
CA GLU A 98 -2.87 -11.74 -18.44
C GLU A 98 -2.43 -10.82 -17.31
N PRO A 99 -2.59 -9.49 -17.47
CA PRO A 99 -2.33 -8.57 -16.37
C PRO A 99 -3.39 -8.77 -15.29
N VAL A 100 -2.96 -8.78 -14.03
CA VAL A 100 -3.86 -8.71 -12.89
C VAL A 100 -4.23 -7.26 -12.64
N SER A 101 -5.50 -6.94 -12.74
CA SER A 101 -6.01 -5.62 -12.38
C SER A 101 -6.07 -5.49 -10.87
N VAL A 102 -5.10 -4.80 -10.29
CA VAL A 102 -5.07 -4.49 -8.86
C VAL A 102 -5.20 -2.99 -8.69
N ARG A 103 -6.11 -2.58 -7.81
CA ARG A 103 -6.29 -1.17 -7.48
C ARG A 103 -4.96 -0.56 -6.99
N GLY A 104 -4.63 0.63 -7.49
CA GLY A 104 -3.37 1.32 -7.15
C GLY A 104 -2.13 0.84 -7.89
N ARG A 105 -2.18 -0.26 -8.68
CA ARG A 105 -1.03 -0.74 -9.47
C ARG A 105 -1.13 -0.31 -10.92
N LYS A 106 -0.05 0.29 -11.43
CA LYS A 106 0.05 0.74 -12.83
C LYS A 106 0.67 -0.30 -13.78
N LYS A 107 1.25 -1.40 -13.26
CA LYS A 107 1.97 -2.40 -14.05
C LYS A 107 1.51 -3.81 -13.70
N PRO A 108 1.40 -4.72 -14.68
CA PRO A 108 1.16 -6.13 -14.44
C PRO A 108 2.32 -6.76 -13.64
N ILE A 109 2.05 -7.91 -13.01
CA ILE A 109 3.08 -8.69 -12.31
C ILE A 109 3.92 -9.40 -13.36
N GLU A 110 5.18 -9.01 -13.51
CA GLU A 110 6.13 -9.69 -14.37
C GLU A 110 7.17 -10.41 -13.52
N LEU A 111 7.33 -11.71 -13.76
CA LEU A 111 8.32 -12.55 -13.09
C LEU A 111 9.31 -13.09 -14.11
N LEU A 112 10.58 -13.16 -13.69
CA LEU A 112 11.66 -13.77 -14.46
C LEU A 112 12.12 -15.04 -13.80
N PHE A 113 12.46 -16.03 -14.61
CA PHE A 113 13.05 -17.30 -14.22
C PHE A 113 14.54 -17.32 -14.59
N ASN A 114 15.38 -17.79 -13.68
CA ASN A 114 16.82 -17.88 -13.85
C ASN A 114 17.21 -19.25 -14.41
N LEU A 115 17.69 -19.30 -15.67
CA LEU A 115 18.19 -20.54 -16.26
C LEU A 115 19.47 -21.04 -15.58
N GLU A 116 20.21 -20.16 -14.86
CA GLU A 116 21.49 -20.46 -14.22
C GLU A 116 21.39 -20.58 -12.69
N HIS A 117 20.17 -20.63 -12.14
CA HIS A 117 20.03 -20.78 -10.68
C HIS A 117 20.85 -21.97 -10.14
N PRO A 118 21.34 -21.96 -8.90
CA PRO A 118 22.07 -23.08 -8.31
C PRO A 118 21.28 -24.40 -8.38
N ASP A 119 21.98 -25.51 -8.53
CA ASP A 119 21.34 -26.85 -8.54
C ASP A 119 20.78 -27.19 -7.15
N GLU A 120 21.51 -26.84 -6.09
CA GLU A 120 20.99 -26.83 -4.71
C GLU A 120 20.28 -25.49 -4.48
N LEU A 121 18.95 -25.57 -4.39
CA LEU A 121 18.13 -24.39 -4.17
C LEU A 121 18.32 -23.87 -2.75
N SER A 122 18.99 -22.75 -2.60
CA SER A 122 19.15 -22.09 -1.31
C SER A 122 17.80 -21.68 -0.72
N ILE A 123 17.70 -21.72 0.62
CA ILE A 123 16.53 -21.19 1.33
C ILE A 123 16.57 -19.67 1.22
N VAL A 124 15.65 -19.09 0.44
CA VAL A 124 15.54 -17.64 0.22
C VAL A 124 14.24 -17.12 0.83
N THR A 125 13.72 -17.78 1.85
CA THR A 125 12.52 -17.30 2.54
C THR A 125 12.91 -16.15 3.45
N GLU A 126 12.57 -14.94 3.04
CA GLU A 126 12.58 -13.80 3.95
C GLU A 126 11.39 -13.94 4.90
N VAL A 127 11.69 -14.18 6.16
CA VAL A 127 10.69 -14.04 7.22
C VAL A 127 10.59 -12.56 7.50
N ASN A 128 9.72 -11.88 6.75
CA ASN A 128 9.28 -10.56 7.16
C ASN A 128 8.42 -10.75 8.40
N GLU A 129 8.80 -10.15 9.51
CA GLU A 129 7.85 -9.94 10.60
C GLU A 129 6.67 -9.20 10.00
N ASP A 130 5.52 -9.88 9.93
CA ASP A 130 4.27 -9.28 9.45
C ASP A 130 3.95 -8.10 10.36
N SER A 131 4.31 -6.90 9.96
CA SER A 131 3.68 -5.71 10.47
C SER A 131 2.22 -5.78 10.01
N GLU A 132 1.28 -5.80 10.95
CA GLU A 132 -0.17 -5.83 10.69
C GLU A 132 -0.64 -4.58 9.91
N ASP A 133 0.22 -3.60 9.77
CA ASP A 133 0.04 -2.43 8.91
C ASP A 133 0.67 -2.71 7.55
N ASP A 134 -0.18 -3.10 6.57
CA ASP A 134 0.15 -3.06 5.14
C ASP A 134 0.34 -1.60 4.68
N ASP A 135 1.31 -0.92 5.26
CA ASP A 135 1.81 0.32 4.68
C ASP A 135 2.50 0.00 3.36
N GLU A 136 2.11 0.74 2.32
CA GLU A 136 2.46 0.63 0.90
C GLU A 136 3.96 0.80 0.59
N ASN A 137 4.83 0.26 1.43
CA ASN A 137 6.26 0.42 1.26
C ASN A 137 6.89 -0.91 0.84
N GLU A 138 7.44 -0.92 -0.38
CA GLU A 138 8.49 -1.87 -0.71
C GLU A 138 9.47 -1.90 0.47
N PRO A 139 9.88 -3.08 0.96
CA PRO A 139 10.95 -3.13 1.93
C PRO A 139 12.11 -2.36 1.33
N ASP A 140 12.61 -1.36 2.05
CA ASP A 140 13.88 -0.75 1.70
C ASP A 140 14.85 -1.92 1.51
N THR A 141 15.35 -2.07 0.30
CA THR A 141 16.49 -2.94 0.08
C THR A 141 17.50 -2.60 1.16
N VAL A 142 17.68 -3.53 2.09
CA VAL A 142 18.75 -3.51 3.07
C VAL A 142 19.99 -2.98 2.35
N ASP A 143 20.85 -2.26 3.00
CA ASP A 143 22.10 -1.63 2.50
C ASP A 143 23.01 -2.63 1.72
N SER A 144 22.47 -3.24 0.67
CA SER A 144 23.21 -4.08 -0.24
C SER A 144 23.69 -3.21 -1.39
N THR A 145 24.98 -3.25 -1.60
CA THR A 145 25.59 -2.68 -2.80
C THR A 145 24.94 -3.28 -4.04
N GLU A 146 25.01 -2.59 -5.18
CA GLU A 146 24.43 -3.10 -6.44
C GLU A 146 24.98 -4.49 -6.77
N ASP A 147 26.23 -4.78 -6.40
CA ASP A 147 26.88 -6.08 -6.56
C ASP A 147 26.31 -7.16 -5.61
N GLU A 148 25.98 -6.82 -4.37
CA GLU A 148 25.35 -7.76 -3.41
C GLU A 148 23.93 -8.11 -3.83
N LEU A 149 23.17 -7.14 -4.35
CA LEU A 149 21.85 -7.38 -4.92
C LEU A 149 21.92 -8.30 -6.14
N GLN A 150 22.91 -8.09 -7.01
CA GLN A 150 23.11 -8.94 -8.18
C GLN A 150 23.50 -10.36 -7.78
N GLN A 151 24.45 -10.54 -6.86
CA GLN A 151 24.84 -11.87 -6.33
C GLN A 151 23.66 -12.57 -5.63
N ARG A 152 22.78 -11.81 -4.96
CA ARG A 152 21.57 -12.36 -4.38
C ARG A 152 20.59 -12.86 -5.44
N PHE A 153 20.34 -12.07 -6.49
CA PHE A 153 19.45 -12.49 -7.57
C PHE A 153 19.99 -13.72 -8.33
N GLU A 154 21.29 -13.84 -8.51
CA GLU A 154 21.91 -15.00 -9.16
C GLU A 154 21.62 -16.33 -8.43
N LYS A 155 21.41 -16.28 -7.13
CA LYS A 155 21.04 -17.45 -6.30
C LYS A 155 19.55 -17.80 -6.30
N MET A 156 18.70 -16.91 -6.86
CA MET A 156 17.25 -17.08 -6.86
C MET A 156 16.76 -17.76 -8.12
N THR A 157 15.76 -18.63 -7.96
CA THR A 157 15.08 -19.30 -9.09
C THR A 157 14.16 -18.34 -9.83
N PHE A 158 13.38 -17.53 -9.09
CA PHE A 158 12.47 -16.53 -9.62
C PHE A 158 12.73 -15.17 -8.99
N VAL A 159 12.59 -14.12 -9.80
CA VAL A 159 12.68 -12.73 -9.32
C VAL A 159 11.55 -11.88 -9.94
N VAL A 160 11.24 -10.76 -9.29
CA VAL A 160 10.36 -9.76 -9.90
C VAL A 160 11.10 -9.08 -11.04
N GLY A 161 10.46 -9.02 -12.22
CA GLY A 161 11.05 -8.49 -13.44
C GLY A 161 11.42 -7.02 -13.34
N THR A 162 12.67 -6.72 -13.73
CA THR A 162 13.14 -5.35 -13.93
C THR A 162 13.74 -5.23 -15.34
N LYS A 163 13.67 -4.04 -15.95
CA LYS A 163 14.24 -3.81 -17.28
C LYS A 163 15.71 -4.21 -17.40
N LYS A 164 16.47 -4.06 -16.30
CA LYS A 164 17.91 -4.39 -16.26
C LYS A 164 18.11 -5.92 -16.30
N LEU A 165 17.35 -6.67 -15.51
CA LEU A 165 17.42 -8.14 -15.48
C LEU A 165 16.85 -8.76 -16.77
N GLU A 166 15.82 -8.18 -17.36
CA GLU A 166 15.26 -8.64 -18.64
C GLU A 166 16.25 -8.60 -19.81
N GLN A 167 17.30 -7.78 -19.73
CA GLN A 167 18.34 -7.71 -20.76
C GLN A 167 19.37 -8.81 -20.63
N LEU A 168 19.49 -9.45 -19.47
CA LEU A 168 20.48 -10.51 -19.23
C LEU A 168 19.98 -11.84 -19.84
N PRO A 169 20.85 -12.58 -20.55
CA PRO A 169 20.46 -13.74 -21.34
C PRO A 169 19.91 -14.92 -20.53
N GLN A 170 20.36 -15.08 -19.27
CA GLN A 170 19.91 -16.16 -18.37
C GLN A 170 18.53 -15.94 -17.78
N TRP A 171 17.96 -14.74 -17.87
CA TRP A 171 16.66 -14.41 -17.32
C TRP A 171 15.55 -14.49 -18.35
N VAL A 172 14.56 -15.34 -18.12
CA VAL A 172 13.45 -15.59 -19.04
C VAL A 172 12.13 -15.21 -18.39
N LYS A 173 11.23 -14.54 -19.12
CA LYS A 173 9.89 -14.25 -18.61
C LYS A 173 9.12 -15.54 -18.36
N VAL A 174 8.61 -15.72 -17.16
CA VAL A 174 7.84 -16.92 -16.77
C VAL A 174 6.60 -17.09 -17.65
N THR A 175 5.93 -15.99 -17.98
CA THR A 175 4.78 -15.97 -18.88
C THR A 175 5.11 -16.52 -20.28
N ASP A 176 6.31 -16.20 -20.79
CA ASP A 176 6.73 -16.68 -22.12
C ASP A 176 7.02 -18.19 -22.09
N ILE A 177 7.56 -18.71 -20.97
CA ILE A 177 7.78 -20.15 -20.80
C ILE A 177 6.45 -20.92 -20.87
N PHE A 178 5.37 -20.36 -20.29
CA PHE A 178 4.05 -20.97 -20.35
C PHE A 178 3.36 -20.85 -21.73
N LYS A 179 3.73 -19.86 -22.55
CA LYS A 179 3.11 -19.64 -23.86
C LYS A 179 3.65 -20.53 -24.98
N THR A 180 4.83 -21.12 -24.80
CA THR A 180 5.46 -21.95 -25.83
C THR A 180 6.15 -23.17 -25.24
N ASP A 181 6.05 -24.30 -25.95
CA ASP A 181 6.81 -25.50 -25.64
C ASP A 181 8.17 -25.55 -26.39
N ASN A 182 8.45 -24.54 -27.20
CA ASN A 182 9.69 -24.45 -27.95
C ASN A 182 10.82 -23.83 -27.12
N ASP A 183 11.68 -24.68 -26.57
CA ASP A 183 12.83 -24.27 -25.76
C ASP A 183 13.91 -23.52 -26.57
N ALA A 184 14.00 -23.76 -27.88
CA ALA A 184 15.05 -23.21 -28.71
C ALA A 184 15.14 -21.67 -28.67
N VAL A 185 14.00 -20.98 -28.47
CA VAL A 185 13.97 -19.52 -28.36
C VAL A 185 14.74 -19.05 -27.12
N PHE A 186 14.54 -19.72 -25.98
CA PHE A 186 15.17 -19.39 -24.72
C PHE A 186 16.64 -19.78 -24.68
N LEU A 187 16.95 -20.99 -25.21
CA LEU A 187 18.29 -21.51 -25.30
C LEU A 187 19.20 -20.65 -26.21
N LYS A 188 18.69 -20.25 -27.37
CA LYS A 188 19.40 -19.35 -28.29
C LYS A 188 19.69 -18.00 -27.63
N ARG A 189 18.71 -17.44 -26.90
CA ARG A 189 18.90 -16.20 -26.13
C ARG A 189 19.96 -16.35 -25.05
N ALA A 190 20.04 -17.50 -24.39
CA ALA A 190 21.04 -17.83 -23.38
C ALA A 190 22.42 -18.17 -23.96
N GLY A 191 22.59 -18.09 -25.29
CA GLY A 191 23.85 -18.38 -25.96
C GLY A 191 24.17 -19.86 -26.03
N VAL A 192 23.14 -20.73 -25.97
CA VAL A 192 23.27 -22.18 -26.16
C VAL A 192 23.09 -22.51 -27.64
N SER A 193 24.14 -23.01 -28.28
CA SER A 193 24.20 -23.14 -29.73
C SER A 193 23.66 -24.46 -30.30
N GLY A 194 23.46 -25.48 -29.46
CA GLY A 194 22.95 -26.79 -29.91
C GLY A 194 23.02 -27.86 -28.83
N PHE A 195 22.74 -29.10 -29.21
CA PHE A 195 22.69 -30.27 -28.33
C PHE A 195 24.04 -30.60 -27.67
N ASP A 196 25.14 -30.21 -28.29
CA ASP A 196 26.49 -30.46 -27.77
C ASP A 196 26.91 -29.48 -26.67
N ASP A 197 26.15 -28.41 -26.45
CA ASP A 197 26.39 -27.47 -25.33
C ASP A 197 25.99 -28.12 -24.00
N PRO A 198 26.89 -28.24 -23.03
CA PRO A 198 26.59 -28.87 -21.72
C PRO A 198 25.44 -28.22 -20.95
N ARG A 199 25.07 -26.98 -21.28
CA ARG A 199 23.94 -26.27 -20.69
C ARG A 199 22.61 -26.64 -21.32
N TYR A 200 22.59 -27.27 -22.51
CA TYR A 200 21.36 -27.56 -23.26
C TYR A 200 20.38 -28.39 -22.44
N GLU A 201 20.85 -29.55 -21.99
CA GLU A 201 20.02 -30.50 -21.22
C GLU A 201 19.54 -29.86 -19.90
N LYS A 202 20.44 -29.21 -19.16
CA LYS A 202 20.16 -28.54 -17.91
C LYS A 202 19.06 -27.49 -18.05
N TYR A 203 19.14 -26.60 -19.07
CA TYR A 203 18.17 -25.54 -19.26
C TYR A 203 16.83 -26.08 -19.77
N SER A 204 16.82 -27.06 -20.66
CA SER A 204 15.59 -27.72 -21.12
C SER A 204 14.84 -28.40 -19.97
N GLN A 205 15.56 -29.13 -19.10
CA GLN A 205 14.97 -29.73 -17.91
C GLN A 205 14.37 -28.67 -16.98
N ARG A 206 15.04 -27.54 -16.78
CA ARG A 206 14.57 -26.43 -15.94
C ARG A 206 13.32 -25.77 -16.52
N LEU A 207 13.29 -25.52 -17.84
CA LEU A 207 12.11 -24.99 -18.53
C LEU A 207 10.93 -25.96 -18.46
N SER A 208 11.19 -27.26 -18.66
CA SER A 208 10.17 -28.31 -18.51
C SER A 208 9.62 -28.36 -17.09
N ARG A 209 10.46 -28.19 -16.07
CA ARG A 209 10.04 -28.16 -14.67
C ARG A 209 9.17 -26.95 -14.36
N VAL A 210 9.45 -25.76 -14.94
CA VAL A 210 8.55 -24.59 -14.81
C VAL A 210 7.19 -24.90 -15.43
N ARG A 211 7.13 -25.45 -16.65
CA ARG A 211 5.87 -25.87 -17.28
C ARG A 211 5.14 -26.94 -16.48
N GLY A 212 5.90 -27.80 -15.79
CA GLY A 212 5.38 -28.82 -14.87
C GLY A 212 4.51 -28.27 -13.74
N ILE A 213 4.59 -26.98 -13.42
CA ILE A 213 3.70 -26.30 -12.45
C ILE A 213 2.24 -26.45 -12.85
N ARG A 214 1.90 -26.50 -14.16
CA ARG A 214 0.54 -26.75 -14.63
C ARG A 214 -0.05 -28.09 -14.14
N LYS A 215 0.82 -29.08 -13.95
CA LYS A 215 0.44 -30.43 -13.51
C LYS A 215 0.44 -30.59 -11.98
N TYR A 216 0.78 -29.54 -11.23
CA TYR A 216 0.71 -29.58 -9.78
C TYR A 216 -0.74 -29.78 -9.34
N VAL A 217 -0.95 -30.76 -8.43
CA VAL A 217 -2.29 -31.19 -7.99
C VAL A 217 -2.64 -30.51 -6.68
N TYR A 218 -3.74 -29.76 -6.70
CA TYR A 218 -4.36 -29.22 -5.49
C TYR A 218 -5.39 -30.21 -4.92
N ARG A 219 -5.37 -30.40 -3.61
CA ARG A 219 -6.47 -31.01 -2.86
C ARG A 219 -7.58 -29.98 -2.72
N MET A 220 -8.82 -30.43 -2.97
CA MET A 220 -10.00 -29.59 -2.86
C MET A 220 -10.96 -30.19 -1.84
N ASP A 221 -11.41 -29.37 -0.89
CA ASP A 221 -12.52 -29.67 -0.01
C ASP A 221 -13.76 -28.96 -0.55
N VAL A 222 -14.80 -29.72 -0.90
CA VAL A 222 -16.04 -29.18 -1.48
C VAL A 222 -17.15 -29.27 -0.43
N LEU A 223 -17.72 -28.12 -0.06
CA LEU A 223 -18.83 -28.01 0.87
C LEU A 223 -20.11 -28.51 0.22
N GLU A 224 -21.03 -29.02 1.05
CA GLU A 224 -22.29 -29.61 0.59
C GLU A 224 -23.23 -28.53 0.02
N ARG A 225 -23.87 -28.87 -1.09
CA ARG A 225 -24.79 -28.00 -1.82
C ARG A 225 -25.97 -27.46 -0.99
N LYS A 226 -26.41 -28.20 0.02
CA LYS A 226 -27.55 -27.86 0.88
C LYS A 226 -27.26 -26.78 1.92
N LEU A 227 -25.95 -26.41 2.15
CA LEU A 227 -25.58 -25.35 3.08
C LEU A 227 -26.09 -24.01 2.57
N SER A 228 -26.60 -23.19 3.49
CA SER A 228 -26.97 -21.81 3.23
C SER A 228 -25.75 -20.91 3.13
N TYR A 229 -25.91 -19.74 2.50
CA TYR A 229 -24.84 -18.73 2.40
C TYR A 229 -24.30 -18.30 3.79
N ASP A 230 -25.17 -18.20 4.81
CA ASP A 230 -24.80 -17.84 6.18
C ASP A 230 -23.93 -18.91 6.83
N GLU A 231 -24.30 -20.20 6.71
CA GLU A 231 -23.50 -21.31 7.22
C GLU A 231 -22.13 -21.39 6.54
N VAL A 232 -22.08 -21.19 5.22
CA VAL A 232 -20.83 -21.19 4.46
C VAL A 232 -19.97 -20.00 4.85
N THR A 233 -20.56 -18.83 5.10
CA THR A 233 -19.82 -17.67 5.60
C THR A 233 -19.23 -17.94 6.98
N GLU A 234 -19.95 -18.61 7.88
CA GLU A 234 -19.40 -18.99 9.19
C GLU A 234 -18.21 -19.96 9.04
N ILE A 235 -18.35 -20.97 8.17
CA ILE A 235 -17.24 -21.89 7.87
C ILE A 235 -16.03 -21.13 7.33
N PHE A 236 -16.25 -20.21 6.36
CA PHE A 236 -15.21 -19.38 5.78
C PHE A 236 -14.48 -18.56 6.84
N VAL A 237 -15.22 -17.89 7.72
CA VAL A 237 -14.63 -17.08 8.82
C VAL A 237 -13.82 -17.96 9.77
N ARG A 238 -14.34 -19.13 10.16
CA ARG A 238 -13.65 -20.06 11.09
C ARG A 238 -12.37 -20.62 10.48
N VAL A 239 -12.41 -21.12 9.26
CA VAL A 239 -11.24 -21.70 8.57
C VAL A 239 -10.13 -20.64 8.44
N ASN A 240 -10.49 -19.43 8.07
CA ASN A 240 -9.52 -18.35 7.86
C ASN A 240 -9.03 -17.71 9.18
N SER A 241 -9.82 -17.73 10.26
CA SER A 241 -9.36 -17.25 11.57
C SER A 241 -8.40 -18.21 12.26
N LEU A 242 -8.45 -19.51 11.94
CA LEU A 242 -7.58 -20.54 12.51
C LEU A 242 -6.31 -20.79 11.66
N GLY A 243 -6.29 -20.36 10.41
CA GLY A 243 -5.25 -20.63 9.41
C GLY A 243 -4.45 -19.40 9.00
N ALA A 244 -4.46 -19.09 7.70
CA ALA A 244 -3.78 -17.92 7.16
C ALA A 244 -4.45 -16.63 7.64
N LYS A 245 -3.66 -15.68 8.12
CA LYS A 245 -4.16 -14.39 8.67
C LYS A 245 -4.91 -13.58 7.59
N LEU A 246 -6.24 -13.72 7.54
CA LEU A 246 -7.08 -12.67 6.97
C LEU A 246 -7.13 -11.51 7.96
N ARG A 247 -7.19 -10.29 7.45
CA ARG A 247 -7.42 -9.12 8.29
C ARG A 247 -8.78 -9.20 8.97
N SER A 248 -8.88 -8.69 10.18
CA SER A 248 -10.15 -8.62 10.90
C SER A 248 -11.24 -7.88 10.09
N SER A 249 -10.85 -6.90 9.28
CA SER A 249 -11.75 -6.19 8.37
C SER A 249 -12.31 -7.08 7.24
N ASP A 250 -11.52 -8.02 6.72
CA ASP A 250 -11.96 -8.95 5.67
C ASP A 250 -13.00 -9.95 6.24
N LEU A 251 -12.76 -10.43 7.46
CA LEU A 251 -13.72 -11.29 8.17
C LEU A 251 -15.02 -10.55 8.51
N ALA A 252 -14.90 -9.29 8.94
CA ALA A 252 -16.07 -8.44 9.19
C ALA A 252 -16.86 -8.19 7.91
N LEU A 253 -16.16 -7.91 6.79
CA LEU A 253 -16.80 -7.75 5.48
C LEU A 253 -17.57 -9.00 5.08
N ALA A 254 -17.00 -10.19 5.25
CA ALA A 254 -17.67 -11.45 4.96
C ALA A 254 -18.97 -11.61 5.78
N GLN A 255 -18.93 -11.29 7.08
CA GLN A 255 -20.12 -11.33 7.95
C GLN A 255 -21.18 -10.28 7.56
N ILE A 256 -20.75 -9.09 7.10
CA ILE A 256 -21.66 -8.04 6.64
C ILE A 256 -22.34 -8.46 5.35
N THR A 257 -21.59 -8.96 4.36
CA THR A 257 -22.11 -9.35 3.04
C THR A 257 -23.04 -10.57 3.13
N ALA A 258 -22.83 -11.46 4.10
CA ALA A 258 -23.74 -12.56 4.37
C ALA A 258 -25.14 -12.05 4.74
N LYS A 259 -25.20 -11.04 5.59
CA LYS A 259 -26.48 -10.44 6.04
C LYS A 259 -27.04 -9.43 5.04
N TRP A 260 -26.21 -8.55 4.55
CA TRP A 260 -26.57 -7.48 3.62
C TRP A 260 -26.01 -7.78 2.23
N ARG A 261 -26.78 -8.52 1.42
CA ARG A 261 -26.42 -8.86 0.04
C ARG A 261 -26.26 -7.60 -0.81
N GLY A 262 -25.17 -7.49 -1.57
CA GLY A 262 -24.83 -6.31 -2.35
C GLY A 262 -24.07 -5.21 -1.59
N ALA A 263 -23.72 -5.42 -0.31
CA ALA A 263 -22.95 -4.49 0.50
C ALA A 263 -21.57 -4.20 -0.11
N LEU A 264 -20.89 -5.23 -0.64
CA LEU A 264 -19.58 -5.05 -1.27
C LEU A 264 -19.62 -4.04 -2.42
N LYS A 265 -20.58 -4.18 -3.34
CA LYS A 265 -20.76 -3.24 -4.46
C LYS A 265 -21.03 -1.81 -3.98
N THR A 266 -21.84 -1.69 -2.93
CA THR A 266 -22.16 -0.39 -2.29
C THR A 266 -20.89 0.26 -1.73
N PHE A 267 -20.06 -0.51 -1.03
CA PHE A 267 -18.81 -0.01 -0.45
C PHE A 267 -17.78 0.34 -1.53
N GLN A 268 -17.64 -0.48 -2.55
CA GLN A 268 -16.74 -0.23 -3.69
C GLN A 268 -17.13 1.03 -4.45
N ALA A 269 -18.42 1.23 -4.73
CA ALA A 269 -18.90 2.45 -5.39
C ALA A 269 -18.56 3.72 -4.58
N PHE A 270 -18.74 3.68 -3.27
CA PHE A 270 -18.38 4.79 -2.40
C PHE A 270 -16.86 4.98 -2.29
N GLN A 271 -16.10 3.89 -2.22
CA GLN A 271 -14.64 3.92 -2.25
C GLN A 271 -14.12 4.63 -3.52
N GLU A 272 -14.70 4.34 -4.69
CA GLU A 272 -14.34 5.02 -5.94
C GLU A 272 -14.69 6.52 -5.93
N GLN A 273 -15.80 6.88 -5.31
CA GLN A 273 -16.16 8.31 -5.14
C GLN A 273 -15.14 9.04 -4.27
N CYS A 274 -14.72 8.44 -3.15
CA CYS A 274 -13.68 8.99 -2.29
C CYS A 274 -12.34 9.12 -3.03
N ALA A 275 -11.95 8.09 -3.78
CA ALA A 275 -10.70 8.08 -4.56
C ALA A 275 -10.67 9.19 -5.62
N LYS A 276 -11.78 9.42 -6.35
CA LYS A 276 -11.91 10.51 -7.32
C LYS A 276 -11.75 11.90 -6.68
N ARG A 277 -12.00 11.99 -5.37
CA ARG A 277 -11.81 13.20 -4.57
C ARG A 277 -10.43 13.26 -3.90
N GLY A 278 -9.48 12.39 -4.24
CA GLY A 278 -8.13 12.36 -3.66
C GLY A 278 -8.00 11.51 -2.39
N PHE A 279 -9.10 10.98 -1.86
CA PHE A 279 -9.09 10.14 -0.65
C PHE A 279 -9.23 8.66 -1.01
N ASP A 280 -8.18 8.11 -1.60
CA ASP A 280 -8.11 6.69 -1.92
C ASP A 280 -7.68 5.91 -0.68
N VAL A 281 -8.66 5.27 -0.03
CA VAL A 281 -8.47 4.43 1.15
C VAL A 281 -8.94 3.01 0.87
N ASP A 282 -8.43 2.04 1.62
CA ASP A 282 -8.80 0.64 1.42
C ASP A 282 -10.24 0.34 1.85
N LEU A 283 -10.75 -0.81 1.41
CA LEU A 283 -12.11 -1.23 1.73
C LEU A 283 -12.27 -1.52 3.22
N GLY A 284 -11.22 -1.99 3.89
CA GLY A 284 -11.20 -2.27 5.32
C GLY A 284 -11.46 -1.02 6.16
N LEU A 285 -10.98 0.16 5.71
CA LEU A 285 -11.29 1.42 6.37
C LEU A 285 -12.79 1.77 6.27
N HIS A 286 -13.42 1.55 5.11
CA HIS A 286 -14.87 1.77 4.95
C HIS A 286 -15.69 0.83 5.83
N VAL A 287 -15.26 -0.43 5.96
CA VAL A 287 -15.86 -1.40 6.89
C VAL A 287 -15.68 -0.91 8.34
N LYS A 288 -14.47 -0.46 8.71
CA LYS A 288 -14.21 0.09 10.04
C LYS A 288 -15.05 1.33 10.33
N ASN A 289 -15.18 2.21 9.36
CA ASN A 289 -16.03 3.39 9.45
C ASN A 289 -17.49 2.98 9.72
N LEU A 290 -18.05 2.05 8.93
CA LEU A 290 -19.39 1.51 9.16
C LEU A 290 -19.56 0.99 10.60
N ILE A 291 -18.61 0.18 11.08
CA ILE A 291 -18.70 -0.42 12.42
C ILE A 291 -18.61 0.65 13.52
N ALA A 292 -17.76 1.66 13.35
CA ALA A 292 -17.69 2.78 14.28
C ALA A 292 -19.04 3.48 14.44
N PHE A 293 -19.79 3.68 13.35
CA PHE A 293 -21.12 4.30 13.39
C PHE A 293 -22.23 3.33 13.86
N ALA A 294 -22.08 2.03 13.62
CA ALA A 294 -23.06 1.04 14.05
C ALA A 294 -23.00 0.73 15.55
N THR A 295 -21.77 0.74 16.12
CA THR A 295 -21.49 0.22 17.46
C THR A 295 -20.89 1.24 18.42
N ASN A 296 -20.50 2.42 17.92
CA ASN A 296 -19.72 3.45 18.62
C ASN A 296 -18.34 2.94 19.09
N GLN A 297 -17.77 1.95 18.42
CA GLN A 297 -16.46 1.33 18.65
C GLN A 297 -15.80 0.97 17.32
N SER A 298 -14.48 0.91 17.26
CA SER A 298 -13.76 0.52 16.04
C SER A 298 -13.56 -0.99 15.88
N ARG A 299 -13.87 -1.78 16.91
CA ARG A 299 -13.61 -3.22 16.95
C ARG A 299 -14.69 -4.02 16.24
N PHE A 300 -14.27 -5.05 15.50
CA PHE A 300 -15.17 -5.89 14.70
C PHE A 300 -15.91 -7.00 15.48
N LEU A 301 -15.65 -7.17 16.78
CA LEU A 301 -16.17 -8.28 17.60
C LEU A 301 -17.70 -8.42 17.60
N THR A 302 -18.41 -7.32 17.42
CA THR A 302 -19.88 -7.27 17.52
C THR A 302 -20.60 -7.34 16.17
N VAL A 303 -19.88 -7.48 15.06
CA VAL A 303 -20.48 -7.49 13.71
C VAL A 303 -21.50 -8.60 13.54
N SER A 304 -21.23 -9.78 14.10
CA SER A 304 -22.13 -10.93 14.03
C SER A 304 -23.50 -10.69 14.70
N THR A 305 -23.61 -9.73 15.61
CA THR A 305 -24.86 -9.42 16.33
C THR A 305 -25.69 -8.31 15.67
N LEU A 306 -25.16 -7.62 14.67
CA LEU A 306 -25.85 -6.53 14.00
C LEU A 306 -26.90 -7.05 13.02
N THR A 307 -28.05 -6.36 12.95
CA THR A 307 -29.08 -6.62 11.94
C THR A 307 -28.78 -5.86 10.64
N VAL A 308 -29.44 -6.26 9.55
CA VAL A 308 -29.29 -5.61 8.23
C VAL A 308 -29.72 -4.15 8.31
N GLU A 309 -30.87 -3.88 8.95
CA GLU A 309 -31.42 -2.53 9.09
C GLU A 309 -30.43 -1.62 9.86
N ARG A 310 -29.81 -2.15 10.92
CA ARG A 310 -28.80 -1.41 11.70
C ARG A 310 -27.57 -1.10 10.86
N LEU A 311 -27.10 -2.05 10.06
CA LEU A 311 -25.96 -1.87 9.15
C LEU A 311 -26.29 -0.83 8.07
N GLN A 312 -27.44 -0.91 7.44
CA GLN A 312 -27.86 0.03 6.40
C GLN A 312 -28.04 1.46 6.92
N GLU A 313 -28.63 1.62 8.11
CA GLU A 313 -28.78 2.93 8.73
C GLU A 313 -27.42 3.52 9.15
N ALA A 314 -26.58 2.72 9.79
CA ALA A 314 -25.22 3.13 10.14
C ALA A 314 -24.39 3.49 8.89
N TRP A 315 -24.59 2.81 7.76
CA TRP A 315 -23.91 3.14 6.51
C TRP A 315 -24.25 4.54 6.00
N LYS A 316 -25.51 4.95 6.07
CA LYS A 316 -25.92 6.32 5.69
C LYS A 316 -25.17 7.37 6.51
N HIS A 317 -25.05 7.13 7.82
CA HIS A 317 -24.31 8.02 8.72
C HIS A 317 -22.80 7.97 8.44
N ALA A 318 -22.25 6.79 8.17
CA ALA A 318 -20.83 6.60 7.87
C ALA A 318 -20.42 7.31 6.57
N VAL A 319 -21.25 7.26 5.53
CA VAL A 319 -21.05 8.00 4.27
C VAL A 319 -21.04 9.50 4.55
N LYS A 320 -22.07 10.04 5.23
CA LYS A 320 -22.14 11.46 5.55
C LYS A 320 -20.98 11.92 6.44
N GLY A 321 -20.56 11.08 7.39
CA GLY A 321 -19.40 11.35 8.23
C GLY A 321 -18.10 11.41 7.42
N MET A 322 -17.90 10.49 6.49
CA MET A 322 -16.72 10.49 5.60
C MET A 322 -16.70 11.70 4.66
N GLU A 323 -17.87 12.11 4.13
CA GLU A 323 -17.99 13.32 3.32
C GLU A 323 -17.65 14.57 4.13
N PHE A 324 -18.13 14.67 5.36
CA PHE A 324 -17.76 15.75 6.27
C PHE A 324 -16.25 15.76 6.53
N ALA A 325 -15.67 14.61 6.88
CA ALA A 325 -14.24 14.48 7.19
C ALA A 325 -13.37 14.91 6.01
N THR A 326 -13.66 14.42 4.80
CA THR A 326 -12.90 14.76 3.59
C THR A 326 -13.03 16.23 3.21
N ASN A 327 -14.22 16.82 3.38
CA ASN A 327 -14.45 18.24 3.13
C ASN A 327 -13.72 19.11 4.16
N PHE A 328 -13.78 18.76 5.44
CA PHE A 328 -13.08 19.48 6.51
C PHE A 328 -11.55 19.43 6.30
N LEU A 329 -11.02 18.25 6.02
CA LEU A 329 -9.59 18.08 5.74
C LEU A 329 -9.13 18.96 4.57
N ARG A 330 -9.89 19.01 3.50
CA ARG A 330 -9.55 19.81 2.31
C ARG A 330 -9.65 21.30 2.58
N ASN A 331 -10.75 21.76 3.12
CA ASN A 331 -11.07 23.19 3.19
C ASN A 331 -10.47 23.89 4.41
N ASN A 332 -10.36 23.19 5.55
CA ASN A 332 -9.91 23.81 6.81
C ASN A 332 -8.46 23.41 7.17
N VAL A 333 -8.00 22.24 6.70
CA VAL A 333 -6.67 21.69 7.06
C VAL A 333 -5.67 21.77 5.91
N GLY A 334 -6.15 21.81 4.68
CA GLY A 334 -5.31 21.77 3.48
C GLY A 334 -4.90 20.35 3.08
N ILE A 335 -5.48 19.30 3.65
CA ILE A 335 -5.23 17.91 3.27
C ILE A 335 -6.23 17.50 2.20
N ASP A 336 -5.76 17.37 0.97
CA ASP A 336 -6.54 17.06 -0.23
C ASP A 336 -6.26 15.65 -0.79
N ASN A 337 -5.31 14.93 -0.19
CA ASN A 337 -4.89 13.60 -0.62
C ASN A 337 -4.55 12.72 0.59
N THR A 338 -4.89 11.43 0.50
CA THR A 338 -4.60 10.43 1.56
C THR A 338 -3.11 10.32 1.85
N ALA A 339 -2.24 10.54 0.87
CA ALA A 339 -0.79 10.50 1.05
C ALA A 339 -0.27 11.52 2.10
N LEU A 340 -1.06 12.57 2.39
CA LEU A 340 -0.74 13.59 3.40
C LEU A 340 -1.20 13.22 4.81
N LEU A 341 -1.99 12.15 4.96
CA LEU A 341 -2.40 11.64 6.26
C LEU A 341 -1.33 10.72 6.85
N SER A 342 -1.04 10.87 8.14
CA SER A 342 -0.21 9.93 8.90
C SER A 342 -0.91 8.60 9.10
N SER A 343 -2.25 8.64 9.24
CA SER A 343 -3.11 7.46 9.30
C SER A 343 -4.50 7.80 8.76
N PRO A 344 -5.11 6.92 7.98
CA PRO A 344 -6.48 7.12 7.49
C PRO A 344 -7.55 7.04 8.59
N TYR A 345 -7.20 6.57 9.80
CA TYR A 345 -8.12 6.58 10.95
C TYR A 345 -8.54 7.98 11.39
N LEU A 346 -7.77 9.01 11.03
CA LEU A 346 -8.19 10.40 11.20
C LEU A 346 -9.53 10.71 10.51
N LEU A 347 -9.79 10.09 9.35
CA LEU A 347 -11.07 10.24 8.64
C LEU A 347 -12.24 9.68 9.45
N VAL A 348 -12.06 8.52 10.09
CA VAL A 348 -13.09 7.88 10.91
C VAL A 348 -13.38 8.72 12.16
N ALA A 349 -12.33 9.12 12.88
CA ALA A 349 -12.47 9.92 14.10
C ALA A 349 -13.15 11.28 13.82
N LEU A 350 -12.71 11.96 12.76
CA LEU A 350 -13.26 13.25 12.35
C LEU A 350 -14.71 13.14 11.84
N GLY A 351 -15.00 12.13 11.05
CA GLY A 351 -16.36 11.85 10.56
C GLY A 351 -17.33 11.54 11.70
N TYR A 352 -16.89 10.73 12.66
CA TYR A 352 -17.68 10.42 13.85
C TYR A 352 -17.89 11.65 14.75
N PHE A 353 -16.86 12.47 14.93
CA PHE A 353 -16.97 13.75 15.63
C PHE A 353 -18.03 14.65 14.97
N GLY A 354 -17.96 14.84 13.66
CA GLY A 354 -18.94 15.61 12.91
C GLY A 354 -20.37 15.10 13.10
N HIS A 355 -20.55 13.78 13.01
CA HIS A 355 -21.86 13.15 13.25
C HIS A 355 -22.42 13.43 14.63
N ARG A 356 -21.60 13.32 15.69
CA ARG A 356 -22.02 13.55 17.07
C ARG A 356 -22.32 15.04 17.39
N LYS A 357 -21.91 15.94 16.49
CA LYS A 357 -22.18 17.38 16.53
C LYS A 357 -23.20 17.82 15.47
N ASP A 358 -23.96 16.86 14.89
CA ASP A 358 -24.93 17.11 13.82
C ASP A 358 -24.35 17.90 12.64
N TYR A 359 -23.03 17.77 12.43
CA TYR A 359 -22.24 18.50 11.42
C TYR A 359 -22.27 20.03 11.55
N GLN A 360 -22.69 20.52 12.72
CA GLN A 360 -22.69 21.94 13.06
C GLN A 360 -21.61 22.22 14.12
N ILE A 361 -20.51 22.81 13.67
CA ILE A 361 -19.37 23.10 14.53
C ILE A 361 -19.23 24.61 14.65
N PRO A 362 -19.31 25.18 15.87
CA PRO A 362 -19.05 26.60 16.11
C PRO A 362 -17.62 26.99 15.66
N SER A 363 -17.42 28.20 15.19
CA SER A 363 -16.13 28.66 14.65
C SER A 363 -14.96 28.51 15.63
N ILE A 364 -15.21 28.65 16.94
CA ILE A 364 -14.18 28.44 17.96
C ILE A 364 -13.75 26.98 18.06
N ASP A 365 -14.70 26.05 17.96
CA ASP A 365 -14.44 24.61 17.98
C ASP A 365 -13.84 24.13 16.65
N GLU A 366 -14.20 24.81 15.55
CA GLU A 366 -13.63 24.53 14.23
C GLU A 366 -12.12 24.79 14.21
N ARG A 367 -11.65 25.89 14.79
CA ARG A 367 -10.23 26.19 14.93
C ARG A 367 -9.51 25.16 15.82
N LYS A 368 -10.11 24.77 16.94
CA LYS A 368 -9.57 23.74 17.82
C LYS A 368 -9.55 22.37 17.14
N LEU A 369 -10.57 22.05 16.36
CA LEU A 369 -10.64 20.81 15.59
C LEU A 369 -9.56 20.76 14.51
N ARG A 370 -9.33 21.87 13.78
CA ARG A 370 -8.23 22.02 12.86
C ARG A 370 -6.88 21.79 13.55
N TYR A 371 -6.65 22.43 14.68
CA TYR A 371 -5.44 22.23 15.49
C TYR A 371 -5.27 20.77 15.89
N TRP A 372 -6.33 20.14 16.43
CA TRP A 372 -6.27 18.73 16.81
C TRP A 372 -5.93 17.82 15.64
N VAL A 373 -6.56 18.00 14.49
CA VAL A 373 -6.29 17.20 13.28
C VAL A 373 -4.83 17.35 12.84
N LEU A 374 -4.32 18.58 12.77
CA LEU A 374 -2.94 18.85 12.38
C LEU A 374 -1.94 18.28 13.38
N ALA A 375 -2.16 18.48 14.68
CA ALA A 375 -1.30 17.94 15.74
C ALA A 375 -1.34 16.40 15.76
N ALA A 376 -2.53 15.79 15.63
CA ALA A 376 -2.70 14.34 15.55
C ALA A 376 -1.99 13.76 14.32
N ASN A 377 -2.07 14.45 13.17
CA ASN A 377 -1.36 14.06 11.96
C ASN A 377 0.16 14.17 12.13
N ALA A 378 0.66 15.30 12.64
CA ALA A 378 2.09 15.53 12.82
C ALA A 378 2.71 14.56 13.83
N LYS A 379 2.05 14.33 14.96
CA LYS A 379 2.51 13.43 16.03
C LYS A 379 2.22 11.95 15.75
N GLY A 380 1.51 11.62 14.66
CA GLY A 380 1.20 10.25 14.28
C GLY A 380 0.29 9.54 15.28
N ARG A 381 -0.85 10.16 15.64
CA ARG A 381 -1.79 9.67 16.66
C ARG A 381 -2.10 8.18 16.53
N TYR A 382 -2.42 7.74 15.32
CA TYR A 382 -2.83 6.37 15.04
C TYR A 382 -1.72 5.55 14.34
N SER A 383 -0.49 6.03 14.32
CA SER A 383 0.66 5.34 13.72
C SER A 383 1.65 4.82 14.78
N ARG A 384 1.32 4.98 16.06
CA ARG A 384 2.16 4.57 17.19
C ARG A 384 1.34 3.72 18.16
N GLY A 385 1.82 2.54 18.49
CA GLY A 385 1.13 1.61 19.38
C GLY A 385 -0.10 0.97 18.72
N SER A 386 -1.12 0.61 19.52
CA SER A 386 -2.36 0.02 18.99
C SER A 386 -3.28 1.09 18.41
N SER A 387 -3.24 1.27 17.10
CA SER A 387 -4.05 2.25 16.35
C SER A 387 -5.55 2.10 16.63
N GLU A 388 -6.06 0.87 16.73
CA GLU A 388 -7.48 0.60 17.06
C GLU A 388 -7.85 1.04 18.47
N THR A 389 -6.99 0.77 19.45
CA THR A 389 -7.24 1.21 20.84
C THR A 389 -7.28 2.73 20.94
N LEU A 390 -6.39 3.41 20.23
CA LEU A 390 -6.36 4.88 20.21
C LEU A 390 -7.59 5.46 19.52
N LEU A 391 -8.03 4.83 18.41
CA LEU A 391 -9.28 5.23 17.75
C LEU A 391 -10.48 5.02 18.68
N ASP A 392 -10.59 3.87 19.35
CA ASP A 392 -11.68 3.60 20.31
C ASP A 392 -11.71 4.61 21.46
N GLN A 393 -10.55 5.04 21.95
CA GLN A 393 -10.47 6.10 22.98
C GLN A 393 -11.03 7.43 22.48
N ASP A 394 -10.73 7.82 21.26
CA ASP A 394 -11.25 9.07 20.69
C ASP A 394 -12.74 8.96 20.38
N LEU A 395 -13.20 7.83 19.82
CA LEU A 395 -14.64 7.58 19.62
C LEU A 395 -15.41 7.60 20.95
N ALA A 396 -14.88 6.96 21.99
CA ALA A 396 -15.49 6.97 23.33
C ALA A 396 -15.54 8.38 23.92
N THR A 397 -14.46 9.15 23.80
CA THR A 397 -14.43 10.55 24.25
C THR A 397 -15.57 11.36 23.62
N VAL A 398 -15.74 11.23 22.30
CA VAL A 398 -16.78 11.95 21.56
C VAL A 398 -18.18 11.40 21.87
N ARG A 399 -18.33 10.07 21.98
CA ARG A 399 -19.59 9.41 22.36
C ARG A 399 -20.11 9.91 23.71
N ASP A 400 -19.20 10.04 24.67
CA ASP A 400 -19.51 10.42 26.07
C ASP A 400 -19.67 11.95 26.26
N GLY A 401 -19.78 12.70 25.14
CA GLY A 401 -20.07 14.12 25.10
C GLY A 401 -18.84 15.04 25.08
N GLY A 402 -17.63 14.46 25.03
CA GLY A 402 -16.40 15.24 24.91
C GLY A 402 -16.32 16.02 23.58
N GLY A 403 -15.61 17.12 23.62
CA GLY A 403 -15.36 18.00 22.49
C GLY A 403 -13.90 17.99 22.05
N THR A 404 -13.53 19.03 21.31
CA THR A 404 -12.16 19.21 20.78
C THR A 404 -11.11 19.32 21.87
N ASP A 405 -11.41 19.96 23.01
CA ASP A 405 -10.47 20.10 24.13
C ASP A 405 -10.10 18.73 24.73
N GLN A 406 -11.08 17.83 24.88
CA GLN A 406 -10.84 16.47 25.38
C GLN A 406 -10.04 15.63 24.37
N LEU A 407 -10.26 15.80 23.08
CA LEU A 407 -9.46 15.13 22.04
C LEU A 407 -8.00 15.63 22.06
N ILE A 408 -7.78 16.92 22.23
CA ILE A 408 -6.44 17.52 22.36
C ILE A 408 -5.75 16.97 23.63
N GLU A 409 -6.46 16.88 24.74
CA GLU A 409 -5.91 16.34 25.97
C GLU A 409 -5.55 14.84 25.84
N ARG A 410 -6.39 14.04 25.16
CA ARG A 410 -6.07 12.64 24.84
C ARG A 410 -4.78 12.51 24.01
N LEU A 411 -4.59 13.40 23.04
CA LEU A 411 -3.37 13.44 22.27
C LEU A 411 -2.17 13.80 23.14
N ARG A 412 -2.31 14.81 24.02
CA ARG A 412 -1.27 15.23 24.95
C ARG A 412 -0.85 14.11 25.90
N LEU A 413 -1.81 13.36 26.44
CA LEU A 413 -1.53 12.19 27.29
C LEU A 413 -0.73 11.09 26.58
N GLN A 414 -0.88 10.95 25.26
CA GLN A 414 -0.13 9.98 24.47
C GLN A 414 1.29 10.43 24.16
N VAL A 415 1.47 11.69 23.74
CA VAL A 415 2.73 12.17 23.15
C VAL A 415 3.54 13.08 24.08
N GLY A 416 2.96 13.51 25.20
CA GLY A 416 3.54 14.46 26.13
C GLY A 416 3.43 15.89 25.63
N VAL A 417 4.38 16.34 24.84
CA VAL A 417 4.45 17.70 24.29
C VAL A 417 3.82 17.74 22.90
N LEU A 418 2.88 18.66 22.68
CA LEU A 418 2.24 18.85 21.37
C LEU A 418 3.09 19.71 20.43
N GLU A 419 3.88 20.62 20.98
CA GLU A 419 4.84 21.40 20.23
C GLU A 419 5.87 20.48 19.55
N ILE A 420 6.21 20.78 18.32
CA ILE A 420 7.21 20.03 17.54
C ILE A 420 8.59 20.58 17.89
N LEU A 421 9.45 19.71 18.44
CA LEU A 421 10.81 20.06 18.82
C LEU A 421 11.78 19.71 17.68
N PRO A 422 12.89 20.46 17.51
CA PRO A 422 13.90 20.18 16.48
C PRO A 422 14.45 18.74 16.54
N GLU A 423 14.60 18.19 17.76
CA GLU A 423 15.10 16.84 18.02
C GLU A 423 14.14 15.76 17.48
N GLU A 424 12.85 16.05 17.42
CA GLU A 424 11.86 15.11 16.86
C GLU A 424 12.00 14.93 15.33
N LEU A 425 12.63 15.89 14.65
CA LEU A 425 12.90 15.86 13.22
C LEU A 425 14.18 15.06 12.89
N GLU A 426 15.05 14.86 13.87
CA GLU A 426 16.36 14.22 13.67
C GLU A 426 16.24 12.79 13.18
N GLY A 427 16.88 12.51 12.04
CA GLY A 427 16.89 11.20 11.40
C GLY A 427 15.52 10.71 10.92
N ARG A 428 14.54 11.59 10.80
CA ARG A 428 13.28 11.29 10.12
C ARG A 428 13.49 11.33 8.63
N ASN A 429 12.82 10.43 7.93
CA ASN A 429 12.84 10.34 6.46
C ASN A 429 11.50 10.76 5.86
N GLN A 430 11.38 10.67 4.54
CA GLN A 430 10.18 11.04 3.78
C GLN A 430 8.90 10.26 4.14
N ARG A 431 8.99 9.13 4.88
CA ARG A 431 7.84 8.34 5.33
C ARG A 431 7.21 8.89 6.61
N SER A 432 7.92 9.74 7.34
CA SER A 432 7.45 10.25 8.62
C SER A 432 6.23 11.17 8.47
N SER A 433 5.38 11.16 9.48
CA SER A 433 4.25 12.09 9.62
C SER A 433 4.69 13.56 9.61
N LEU A 434 5.87 13.84 10.18
CA LEU A 434 6.46 15.18 10.19
C LEU A 434 6.82 15.65 8.78
N PHE A 435 7.29 14.77 7.89
CA PHE A 435 7.55 15.14 6.49
C PHE A 435 6.27 15.51 5.74
N LYS A 436 5.19 14.78 5.98
CA LYS A 436 3.86 15.10 5.42
C LYS A 436 3.36 16.45 5.92
N THR A 437 3.54 16.73 7.22
CA THR A 437 3.18 18.01 7.83
C THR A 437 4.07 19.15 7.32
N MET A 438 5.36 18.90 7.09
CA MET A 438 6.29 19.85 6.48
C MET A 438 5.83 20.26 5.06
N PHE A 439 5.38 19.30 4.25
CA PHE A 439 4.80 19.62 2.95
C PHE A 439 3.57 20.53 3.07
N LEU A 440 2.66 20.24 4.01
CA LEU A 440 1.46 21.05 4.25
C LEU A 440 1.82 22.48 4.66
N ALA A 441 2.73 22.63 5.63
CA ALA A 441 3.17 23.93 6.12
C ALA A 441 3.86 24.77 5.04
N PHE A 442 4.73 24.15 4.25
CA PHE A 442 5.43 24.86 3.16
C PHE A 442 4.46 25.26 2.04
N ARG A 443 3.51 24.38 1.69
CA ARG A 443 2.47 24.71 0.70
C ARG A 443 1.58 25.87 1.17
N ASP A 444 1.16 25.86 2.43
CA ASP A 444 0.40 26.95 3.06
C ASP A 444 1.20 28.26 3.11
N GLY A 445 2.51 28.16 3.34
CA GLY A 445 3.47 29.27 3.28
C GLY A 445 3.81 29.74 1.85
N GLY A 446 3.15 29.20 0.82
CA GLY A 446 3.34 29.60 -0.56
C GLY A 446 4.62 29.11 -1.22
N ALA A 447 5.19 28.02 -0.74
CA ALA A 447 6.41 27.42 -1.33
C ALA A 447 6.22 27.06 -2.81
N LYS A 448 7.28 27.30 -3.59
CA LYS A 448 7.30 27.12 -5.04
C LYS A 448 8.56 26.38 -5.48
N ASP A 449 8.49 25.77 -6.66
CA ASP A 449 9.67 25.26 -7.36
C ASP A 449 10.67 26.39 -7.66
N TRP A 450 11.93 26.16 -7.38
CA TRP A 450 12.98 27.20 -7.45
C TRP A 450 13.30 27.75 -8.85
N ARG A 451 12.83 27.10 -9.91
CA ARG A 451 13.10 27.57 -11.30
C ARG A 451 11.83 27.90 -12.07
N SER A 452 10.81 27.08 -11.93
CA SER A 452 9.56 27.27 -12.67
C SER A 452 8.59 28.21 -11.97
N ASN A 453 8.82 28.49 -10.69
CA ASN A 453 7.96 29.30 -9.82
C ASN A 453 6.52 28.73 -9.69
N LEU A 454 6.34 27.45 -10.04
CA LEU A 454 5.08 26.73 -9.81
C LEU A 454 4.92 26.38 -8.34
N ALA A 455 3.72 26.54 -7.81
CA ALA A 455 3.41 26.10 -6.45
C ALA A 455 3.68 24.59 -6.30
N ILE A 456 4.13 24.16 -5.11
CA ILE A 456 4.30 22.72 -4.83
C ILE A 456 2.92 22.06 -4.69
N ALA A 457 2.70 20.96 -5.43
CA ALA A 457 1.45 20.20 -5.41
C ALA A 457 1.70 18.73 -5.75
N LEU A 458 0.87 17.83 -5.20
CA LEU A 458 0.99 16.38 -5.44
C LEU A 458 0.36 15.95 -6.76
N ASP A 459 -0.60 16.71 -7.27
CA ASP A 459 -1.36 16.43 -8.50
C ASP A 459 -0.62 16.83 -9.78
N HIS A 460 0.53 17.51 -9.68
CA HIS A 460 1.34 17.81 -10.84
C HIS A 460 1.77 16.55 -11.57
N SER A 461 1.38 16.41 -12.82
CA SER A 461 1.69 15.26 -13.68
C SER A 461 2.82 15.56 -14.68
N GLY A 462 3.41 14.48 -15.21
CA GLY A 462 4.49 14.57 -16.18
C GLY A 462 5.89 14.70 -15.57
N SER A 463 6.89 14.22 -16.30
CA SER A 463 8.28 14.10 -15.80
C SER A 463 8.97 15.44 -15.51
N GLN A 464 8.42 16.55 -16.01
CA GLN A 464 9.00 17.89 -15.83
C GLN A 464 8.51 18.60 -14.57
N HIS A 465 7.21 18.46 -14.27
CA HIS A 465 6.54 19.20 -13.19
C HIS A 465 6.21 18.36 -11.98
N ARG A 466 6.21 17.02 -12.11
CA ARG A 466 5.98 16.13 -10.99
C ARG A 466 6.90 16.48 -9.82
N LEU A 467 6.31 16.62 -8.64
CA LEU A 467 7.01 16.91 -7.40
C LEU A 467 8.11 15.86 -7.15
N GLN A 468 9.29 16.34 -6.77
CA GLN A 468 10.45 15.56 -6.38
C GLN A 468 10.90 15.95 -4.98
N PHE A 469 11.41 14.97 -4.25
CA PHE A 469 12.07 15.18 -2.96
C PHE A 469 13.57 15.28 -3.21
N HIS A 470 14.03 16.52 -3.36
CA HIS A 470 15.43 16.83 -3.71
C HIS A 470 16.31 16.83 -2.46
N HIS A 471 17.40 16.07 -2.51
CA HIS A 471 18.43 16.16 -1.49
C HIS A 471 19.23 17.45 -1.71
N ILE A 472 19.13 18.41 -0.78
CA ILE A 472 19.84 19.70 -0.86
C ILE A 472 21.32 19.46 -0.96
N PHE A 473 21.87 18.62 -0.08
CA PHE A 473 23.20 18.06 -0.24
C PHE A 473 23.07 16.70 -0.91
N PRO A 474 23.55 16.55 -2.16
CA PRO A 474 23.46 15.29 -2.89
C PRO A 474 24.09 14.12 -2.14
N LYS A 475 23.43 12.98 -2.12
CA LYS A 475 23.95 11.76 -1.46
C LYS A 475 25.35 11.37 -1.92
N ALA A 476 25.67 11.60 -3.20
CA ALA A 476 26.99 11.31 -3.76
C ALA A 476 28.14 12.06 -3.06
N LEU A 477 27.88 13.29 -2.58
CA LEU A 477 28.87 14.10 -1.87
C LEU A 477 29.01 13.71 -0.39
N LEU A 478 28.01 13.08 0.18
CA LEU A 478 27.94 12.74 1.61
C LEU A 478 28.37 11.29 1.87
N LYS A 479 28.36 10.44 0.83
CA LYS A 479 28.63 9.01 0.94
C LYS A 479 30.04 8.75 1.47
N GLY A 480 30.16 7.93 2.52
CA GLY A 480 31.41 7.61 3.18
C GLY A 480 31.77 8.52 4.37
N SER A 481 31.18 9.71 4.49
CA SER A 481 31.42 10.64 5.60
C SER A 481 30.25 10.74 6.59
N TYR A 482 29.03 10.38 6.16
CA TYR A 482 27.81 10.49 6.95
C TYR A 482 26.98 9.19 6.86
N SER A 483 26.25 8.89 7.93
CA SER A 483 25.37 7.71 8.00
C SER A 483 24.17 7.83 7.06
N ARG A 484 23.59 6.70 6.64
CA ARG A 484 22.37 6.68 5.82
C ARG A 484 21.23 7.47 6.46
N ARG A 485 21.08 7.39 7.78
CA ARG A 485 20.07 8.13 8.53
C ARG A 485 20.25 9.63 8.38
N GLU A 486 21.49 10.13 8.35
CA GLU A 486 21.78 11.53 8.10
C GLU A 486 21.55 11.92 6.63
N LEU A 487 21.87 11.03 5.67
CA LEU A 487 21.65 11.27 4.24
C LEU A 487 20.16 11.45 3.91
N ASP A 488 19.29 10.64 4.52
CA ASP A 488 17.85 10.61 4.28
C ASP A 488 17.05 11.52 5.24
N ASP A 489 17.71 12.30 6.07
CA ASP A 489 17.08 13.23 7.02
C ASP A 489 16.19 14.24 6.28
N ILE A 490 14.96 14.45 6.78
CA ILE A 490 13.99 15.37 6.16
C ILE A 490 14.52 16.81 6.10
N ALA A 491 15.43 17.19 7.01
CA ALA A 491 16.12 18.48 6.94
C ALA A 491 17.12 18.57 5.76
N ASN A 492 17.42 17.49 5.06
CA ASN A 492 18.15 17.50 3.79
C ASN A 492 17.22 17.50 2.57
N LEU A 493 15.88 17.49 2.74
CA LEU A 493 14.94 17.36 1.64
C LEU A 493 14.22 18.67 1.32
N ALA A 494 14.13 19.01 0.04
CA ALA A 494 13.33 20.12 -0.47
C ALA A 494 12.30 19.62 -1.51
N PHE A 495 11.19 20.34 -1.64
CA PHE A 495 10.12 20.06 -2.59
C PHE A 495 10.31 20.89 -3.86
N ILE A 496 10.72 20.26 -4.95
CA ILE A 496 10.94 20.91 -6.26
C ILE A 496 10.41 20.04 -7.42
N GLY A 497 10.27 20.63 -8.59
CA GLY A 497 9.86 19.93 -9.81
C GLY A 497 11.00 19.10 -10.42
N GLY A 498 10.64 18.05 -11.18
CA GLY A 498 11.61 17.14 -11.80
C GLY A 498 12.59 17.82 -12.76
N LYS A 499 12.20 18.92 -13.43
CA LYS A 499 13.10 19.69 -14.30
C LYS A 499 14.18 20.43 -13.50
N THR A 500 13.80 21.03 -12.38
CA THR A 500 14.72 21.71 -11.47
C THR A 500 15.68 20.73 -10.83
N ASN A 501 15.18 19.60 -10.35
CA ASN A 501 16.00 18.54 -9.76
C ASN A 501 17.08 18.03 -10.73
N ARG A 502 16.73 17.73 -11.97
CA ARG A 502 17.71 17.29 -13.00
C ARG A 502 18.75 18.37 -13.34
N ALA A 503 18.37 19.64 -13.30
CA ALA A 503 19.29 20.74 -13.62
C ALA A 503 20.31 21.01 -12.49
N ILE A 504 19.94 20.71 -11.24
CA ILE A 504 20.85 20.78 -10.09
C ILE A 504 21.80 19.58 -10.12
N SER A 505 21.28 18.38 -10.39
CA SER A 505 22.05 17.12 -10.41
C SER A 505 22.78 16.88 -9.07
N ASP A 506 24.08 16.62 -9.11
CA ASP A 506 24.98 16.31 -7.99
C ASP A 506 25.83 17.50 -7.50
N LYS A 507 25.45 18.73 -7.86
CA LYS A 507 26.17 19.93 -7.46
C LYS A 507 25.97 20.21 -5.98
N SER A 508 27.04 20.67 -5.28
CA SER A 508 26.95 21.11 -3.89
C SER A 508 26.11 22.39 -3.75
N PRO A 509 25.43 22.60 -2.61
CA PRO A 509 24.63 23.81 -2.36
C PRO A 509 25.43 25.10 -2.55
N GLU A 510 26.67 25.14 -2.11
CA GLU A 510 27.59 26.24 -2.30
C GLU A 510 27.69 26.69 -3.77
N LYS A 511 27.61 25.73 -4.73
CA LYS A 511 27.75 26.01 -6.16
C LYS A 511 26.43 26.40 -6.82
N TYR A 512 25.29 25.84 -6.39
CA TYR A 512 24.04 26.05 -7.12
C TYR A 512 23.09 27.05 -6.46
N PHE A 513 23.19 27.31 -5.14
CA PHE A 513 22.34 28.28 -4.46
C PHE A 513 22.49 29.69 -5.01
N PRO A 514 23.70 30.25 -5.20
CA PRO A 514 23.83 31.65 -5.64
C PRO A 514 23.05 31.93 -6.92
N GLY A 515 23.20 31.09 -7.95
CA GLY A 515 22.50 31.27 -9.22
C GLY A 515 21.00 31.00 -9.18
N LEU A 516 20.52 30.20 -8.22
CA LEU A 516 19.07 30.01 -8.02
C LEU A 516 18.46 31.15 -7.22
N ILE A 517 19.14 31.66 -6.19
CA ILE A 517 18.70 32.80 -5.40
C ILE A 517 18.60 34.05 -6.28
N GLU A 518 19.59 34.28 -7.16
CA GLU A 518 19.55 35.38 -8.12
C GLU A 518 18.33 35.33 -9.03
N LYS A 519 17.91 34.12 -9.47
CA LYS A 519 16.78 33.93 -10.39
C LYS A 519 15.41 33.93 -9.72
N SER A 520 15.29 33.32 -8.55
CA SER A 520 14.01 33.01 -7.92
C SER A 520 13.75 33.83 -6.65
N GLY A 521 14.76 34.55 -6.18
CA GLY A 521 14.71 35.33 -4.95
C GLY A 521 14.90 34.46 -3.69
N GLN A 522 15.37 35.08 -2.63
CA GLN A 522 15.61 34.48 -1.31
C GLN A 522 14.30 33.85 -0.74
N ASN A 523 13.18 34.50 -0.93
CA ASN A 523 11.86 34.05 -0.42
C ASN A 523 11.50 32.62 -0.85
N SER A 524 12.00 32.15 -2.01
CA SER A 524 11.75 30.76 -2.48
C SER A 524 12.44 29.71 -1.62
N PHE A 525 13.54 30.07 -0.98
CA PHE A 525 14.27 29.22 -0.03
C PHE A 525 13.67 29.35 1.38
N ASP A 526 13.36 30.58 1.81
CA ASP A 526 12.76 30.86 3.12
C ASP A 526 11.42 30.16 3.28
N ALA A 527 10.59 30.12 2.22
CA ALA A 527 9.31 29.40 2.19
C ALA A 527 9.44 27.89 2.40
N GLN A 528 10.65 27.33 2.26
CA GLN A 528 10.96 25.92 2.57
C GLN A 528 11.95 25.79 3.75
N CYS A 529 12.08 26.83 4.57
CA CYS A 529 12.95 26.84 5.76
C CYS A 529 14.40 26.44 5.44
N ILE A 530 14.97 26.92 4.34
CA ILE A 530 16.32 26.54 3.90
C ILE A 530 17.32 27.63 4.30
N PRO A 531 18.30 27.30 5.17
CA PRO A 531 19.41 28.21 5.47
C PRO A 531 20.24 28.48 4.23
N THR A 532 20.49 29.77 3.93
CA THR A 532 21.30 30.18 2.77
C THR A 532 22.61 30.86 3.19
N THR A 533 22.94 30.82 4.48
CA THR A 533 24.18 31.34 5.03
C THR A 533 25.37 30.61 4.43
N PRO A 534 26.33 31.32 3.74
CA PRO A 534 27.40 30.65 3.00
C PRO A 534 28.22 29.65 3.81
N ASN A 535 28.48 29.94 5.09
CA ASN A 535 29.26 29.05 5.97
C ASN A 535 28.57 27.68 6.22
N LEU A 536 27.25 27.57 6.02
CA LEU A 536 26.50 26.32 6.22
C LEU A 536 26.40 25.47 4.93
N LEU A 537 26.83 25.99 3.79
CA LEU A 537 26.63 25.34 2.49
C LEU A 537 27.79 24.39 2.11
N ALA A 538 28.88 24.40 2.86
CA ALA A 538 30.00 23.49 2.65
C ALA A 538 29.70 22.08 3.17
N VAL A 539 30.24 21.05 2.51
CA VAL A 539 29.94 19.62 2.82
C VAL A 539 30.39 19.26 4.26
N ASP A 540 31.48 19.80 4.76
CA ASP A 540 31.95 19.58 6.13
C ASP A 540 31.07 20.24 7.21
N GLN A 541 30.21 21.19 6.82
CA GLN A 541 29.21 21.85 7.67
C GLN A 541 27.84 21.21 7.63
N TYR A 542 27.67 20.07 6.98
CA TYR A 542 26.39 19.41 6.76
C TYR A 542 25.58 19.20 8.04
N ARG A 543 26.20 18.76 9.14
CA ARG A 543 25.49 18.57 10.43
C ARG A 543 24.99 19.89 11.01
N ALA A 544 25.78 20.95 10.89
CA ALA A 544 25.38 22.29 11.33
C ALA A 544 24.19 22.81 10.48
N PHE A 545 24.23 22.58 9.17
CA PHE A 545 23.12 22.89 8.27
C PHE A 545 21.83 22.14 8.68
N LEU A 546 21.92 20.83 8.96
CA LEU A 546 20.77 20.04 9.40
C LEU A 546 20.17 20.56 10.72
N ALA A 547 21.03 20.88 11.69
CA ALA A 547 20.60 21.39 13.01
C ALA A 547 19.88 22.73 12.87
N GLU A 548 20.46 23.68 12.14
CA GLU A 548 19.82 24.98 11.87
C GLU A 548 18.49 24.83 11.16
N ARG A 549 18.46 24.01 10.10
CA ARG A 549 17.23 23.82 9.34
C ARG A 549 16.16 23.10 10.14
N ARG A 550 16.48 22.15 11.02
CA ARG A 550 15.50 21.52 11.91
C ARG A 550 14.85 22.55 12.84
N SER A 551 15.61 23.50 13.35
CA SER A 551 15.09 24.60 14.18
C SER A 551 14.11 25.48 13.40
N LEU A 552 14.45 25.84 12.17
CA LEU A 552 13.57 26.62 11.28
C LEU A 552 12.30 25.84 10.91
N ILE A 553 12.42 24.55 10.58
CA ILE A 553 11.28 23.68 10.27
C ILE A 553 10.37 23.55 11.49
N ALA A 554 10.91 23.24 12.67
CA ALA A 554 10.12 23.09 13.89
C ALA A 554 9.31 24.37 14.20
N LYS A 555 9.93 25.53 14.10
CA LYS A 555 9.24 26.83 14.24
C LYS A 555 8.12 26.98 13.20
N CYS A 556 8.43 26.74 11.92
CA CYS A 556 7.43 26.83 10.83
C CYS A 556 6.24 25.90 11.05
N LEU A 557 6.50 24.66 11.49
CA LEU A 557 5.44 23.69 11.77
C LEU A 557 4.57 24.14 12.95
N ASN A 558 5.16 24.62 14.03
CA ASN A 558 4.42 25.13 15.19
C ASN A 558 3.56 26.35 14.83
N ASP A 559 4.11 27.28 14.05
CA ASP A 559 3.38 28.43 13.54
C ASP A 559 2.20 27.97 12.65
N PHE A 560 2.40 26.98 11.79
CA PHE A 560 1.34 26.41 10.94
C PHE A 560 0.24 25.72 11.74
N LEU A 561 0.59 24.91 12.75
CA LEU A 561 -0.37 24.25 13.63
C LEU A 561 -1.27 25.28 14.36
N ASN A 562 -0.68 26.38 14.81
CA ASN A 562 -1.34 27.40 15.63
C ASN A 562 -2.06 28.50 14.81
N ARG A 563 -1.90 28.54 13.48
CA ARG A 563 -2.69 29.42 12.62
C ARG A 563 -4.15 28.99 12.63
N GLY A 564 -5.05 29.82 13.13
CA GLY A 564 -6.48 29.52 13.14
C GLY A 564 -7.33 30.71 13.45
#